data_bc1d382fb131278b597763c24ed7299d
#
_entry.id   bc1d382fb131278b597763c24ed7299d
#
_cell.length_a   1.000
_cell.length_b   1.000
_cell.length_c   1.000
_cell.angle_alpha   90.00
_cell.angle_beta   90.00
_cell.angle_gamma   90.00
#
_symmetry.space_group_name_H-M   'P 1'
#
loop_
_entity.id
_entity.type
_entity.pdbx_description
1 polymer ?
#
loop_
_entity_poly.entity_id
_entity_poly.type
_entity_poly.pdbx_seq_one_letter_code
_entity_poly.pdbx_strand_id
1 'polypeptide(L)'
;MEGGEEISPPSVVPGGGLIATGSKERHLPLHWQLTRYRVTCENRSVEPTRRSEERPPLFYYLLKYVILGPLLRLVFRPRIEGLEHIPEEGPAIVAGNHLSFADHFLMPAVLKRRITFLAKAEYFTGPGIRGRLTATFFRSAGQIPVDRSGKEAGQAAIREGLGVLSKDELLGIYPEGTRSHDGRLYKGKVGVAVMALKAQVPVIPCAMIGTFEAQPPGKVIPNIHPVTIRFGKPLDFSRYEGMENEKAILRAVTDEIMYAILMLSEQEYVDQYAAVAKAEQAAAAKERKFPRLPLS
;
A
#
# COMPACT_ATOMS: atom_id res chain seq x y z
N MET A 1 -57.67 -15.62 34.36
CA MET A 1 -56.83 -16.39 35.31
C MET A 1 -55.46 -16.39 34.63
N GLU A 2 -54.70 -15.40 34.81
CA GLU A 2 -53.81 -15.02 35.93
C GLU A 2 -52.62 -15.97 36.04
N GLY A 3 -51.45 -15.39 35.99
CA GLY A 3 -50.19 -15.99 36.33
C GLY A 3 -49.03 -15.15 35.79
N GLY A 4 -48.85 -13.93 36.33
CA GLY A 4 -47.65 -13.14 36.10
C GLY A 4 -46.52 -13.60 37.03
N GLU A 5 -45.32 -13.72 36.52
CA GLU A 5 -44.10 -13.87 37.33
C GLU A 5 -43.23 -12.60 37.22
N GLU A 6 -43.17 -11.94 38.34
CA GLU A 6 -42.38 -10.75 38.65
C GLU A 6 -40.93 -11.17 38.90
N ILE A 7 -39.96 -10.66 38.12
CA ILE A 7 -38.54 -10.85 38.40
C ILE A 7 -37.98 -9.58 39.04
N SER A 8 -37.62 -9.67 40.31
CA SER A 8 -37.00 -8.63 41.12
C SER A 8 -35.51 -8.47 40.78
N PRO A 9 -34.93 -7.24 40.86
CA PRO A 9 -33.51 -7.00 40.63
C PRO A 9 -32.66 -7.32 41.87
N PRO A 10 -31.37 -7.67 41.68
CA PRO A 10 -30.48 -7.94 42.82
C PRO A 10 -29.92 -6.64 43.41
N SER A 11 -29.82 -6.69 44.73
CA SER A 11 -29.40 -5.67 45.68
C SER A 11 -27.93 -5.30 45.61
N VAL A 12 -27.67 -3.99 45.75
CA VAL A 12 -26.35 -3.36 45.94
C VAL A 12 -25.91 -3.54 47.42
N VAL A 13 -24.61 -3.90 47.60
CA VAL A 13 -23.92 -3.85 48.90
C VAL A 13 -22.77 -2.82 48.78
N PRO A 14 -22.67 -1.86 49.69
CA PRO A 14 -21.59 -0.89 49.71
C PRO A 14 -20.48 -1.29 50.71
N GLY A 15 -19.24 -0.95 50.40
CA GLY A 15 -18.21 -0.80 51.41
C GLY A 15 -16.81 -1.21 51.01
N GLY A 16 -15.88 -0.28 51.15
CA GLY A 16 -14.46 -0.56 51.33
C GLY A 16 -13.51 0.19 50.39
N GLY A 17 -13.09 1.38 50.79
CA GLY A 17 -12.05 2.15 50.06
C GLY A 17 -10.65 1.56 50.33
N LEU A 18 -9.76 1.79 49.39
CA LEU A 18 -8.32 1.92 49.63
C LEU A 18 -7.69 2.73 48.49
N ILE A 19 -6.99 3.76 48.91
CA ILE A 19 -6.14 4.63 48.11
C ILE A 19 -4.90 3.84 47.66
N ALA A 20 -4.58 3.82 46.37
CA ALA A 20 -3.25 3.49 45.90
C ALA A 20 -2.92 4.30 44.64
N THR A 21 -2.03 5.26 44.80
CA THR A 21 -1.23 5.91 43.78
C THR A 21 -0.39 4.90 43.06
N GLY A 22 -0.47 4.85 41.71
CA GLY A 22 0.40 4.01 40.90
C GLY A 22 0.16 4.27 39.44
N SER A 23 1.05 5.02 38.84
CA SER A 23 1.23 5.12 37.39
C SER A 23 1.33 3.72 36.78
N LYS A 24 0.31 3.26 36.09
CA LYS A 24 0.36 2.04 35.31
C LYS A 24 0.59 2.37 33.84
N GLU A 25 1.87 2.24 33.46
CA GLU A 25 2.21 1.92 32.08
C GLU A 25 1.34 0.73 31.64
N ARG A 26 0.50 0.93 30.66
CA ARG A 26 -0.29 -0.14 30.06
C ARG A 26 0.64 -0.95 29.17
N HIS A 27 1.20 -2.01 29.73
CA HIS A 27 1.83 -3.08 28.96
C HIS A 27 0.81 -3.66 28.00
N LEU A 28 1.11 -3.58 26.70
CA LEU A 28 0.45 -4.32 25.66
C LEU A 28 0.51 -5.83 25.98
N PRO A 29 -0.55 -6.61 25.76
CA PRO A 29 -0.54 -8.03 26.07
C PRO A 29 0.54 -8.78 25.31
N LEU A 30 1.28 -9.62 26.01
CA LEU A 30 2.42 -10.42 25.55
C LEU A 30 2.11 -11.40 24.39
N HIS A 31 0.86 -11.56 23.97
CA HIS A 31 0.48 -12.52 22.92
C HIS A 31 0.85 -12.09 21.50
N TRP A 32 1.29 -10.84 21.30
CA TRP A 32 1.77 -10.34 20.01
C TRP A 32 3.16 -10.88 19.61
N GLN A 33 3.87 -11.52 20.52
CA GLN A 33 5.25 -11.97 20.25
C GLN A 33 5.37 -13.38 19.66
N LEU A 34 4.31 -14.20 19.60
CA LEU A 34 4.41 -15.61 19.22
C LEU A 34 3.34 -16.16 18.27
N THR A 35 2.46 -15.34 17.69
CA THR A 35 1.53 -15.86 16.69
C THR A 35 2.24 -15.91 15.35
N ARG A 36 2.85 -17.03 15.03
CA ARG A 36 3.23 -17.39 13.66
C ARG A 36 1.95 -17.39 12.84
N TYR A 37 1.75 -16.36 12.04
CA TYR A 37 0.69 -16.34 11.03
C TYR A 37 0.96 -17.44 10.00
N ARG A 38 0.41 -18.63 10.25
CA ARG A 38 0.39 -19.70 9.29
C ARG A 38 -0.78 -19.44 8.36
N VAL A 39 -0.53 -18.91 7.17
CA VAL A 39 -1.51 -18.84 6.09
C VAL A 39 -1.83 -20.28 5.68
N THR A 40 -2.90 -20.83 6.24
CA THR A 40 -3.47 -22.09 5.79
C THR A 40 -4.35 -21.78 4.59
N CYS A 41 -3.76 -21.83 3.40
CA CYS A 41 -4.54 -21.90 2.17
C CYS A 41 -5.14 -23.31 2.08
N GLU A 42 -6.36 -23.51 2.58
CA GLU A 42 -7.11 -24.71 2.33
C GLU A 42 -7.74 -24.64 0.92
N ASN A 43 -7.16 -25.46 0.06
CA ASN A 43 -7.76 -26.13 -1.07
C ASN A 43 -8.16 -25.37 -2.33
N ARG A 44 -7.18 -25.17 -3.21
CA ARG A 44 -7.27 -25.57 -4.64
C ARG A 44 -5.87 -25.58 -5.24
N SER A 45 -5.50 -26.71 -5.85
CA SER A 45 -4.25 -27.00 -6.54
C SER A 45 -3.85 -25.91 -7.57
N VAL A 46 -3.22 -24.85 -7.06
CA VAL A 46 -2.31 -24.05 -7.86
C VAL A 46 -0.94 -24.60 -7.52
N GLU A 47 -0.39 -25.41 -8.41
CA GLU A 47 1.02 -25.82 -8.29
C GLU A 47 1.84 -24.56 -8.03
N PRO A 48 2.61 -24.51 -6.94
CA PRO A 48 3.55 -23.43 -6.76
C PRO A 48 4.57 -23.58 -7.87
N THR A 49 4.54 -22.71 -8.85
CA THR A 49 5.69 -22.55 -9.73
C THR A 49 6.88 -22.35 -8.79
N ARG A 50 7.71 -23.41 -8.69
CA ARG A 50 9.01 -23.39 -8.01
C ARG A 50 9.85 -22.27 -8.63
N ARG A 51 9.62 -21.03 -8.21
CA ARG A 51 10.69 -20.05 -8.24
C ARG A 51 11.56 -20.39 -7.04
N SER A 52 12.70 -21.04 -7.36
CA SER A 52 13.85 -21.18 -6.48
C SER A 52 13.95 -19.96 -5.55
N GLU A 53 14.36 -20.21 -4.31
CA GLU A 53 14.82 -19.20 -3.35
C GLU A 53 15.97 -18.38 -3.99
N GLU A 54 15.68 -17.58 -4.98
CA GLU A 54 16.63 -16.68 -5.58
C GLU A 54 16.85 -15.55 -4.59
N ARG A 55 17.89 -15.69 -3.78
CA ARG A 55 18.48 -14.54 -3.09
C ARG A 55 18.54 -13.40 -4.09
N PRO A 56 18.09 -12.19 -3.74
CA PRO A 56 18.15 -11.07 -4.66
C PRO A 56 19.56 -11.02 -5.27
N PRO A 57 19.69 -10.87 -6.60
CA PRO A 57 20.99 -10.90 -7.23
C PRO A 57 21.90 -9.85 -6.58
N LEU A 58 23.17 -10.16 -6.43
CA LEU A 58 24.19 -9.22 -5.87
C LEU A 58 24.03 -7.81 -6.49
N PHE A 59 23.61 -7.74 -7.73
CA PHE A 59 23.30 -6.51 -8.47
C PHE A 59 22.20 -5.67 -7.78
N TYR A 60 21.19 -6.27 -7.13
CA TYR A 60 20.18 -5.54 -6.37
C TYR A 60 20.82 -4.77 -5.20
N TYR A 61 21.69 -5.43 -4.45
CA TYR A 61 22.36 -4.79 -3.31
C TYR A 61 23.35 -3.72 -3.76
N LEU A 62 24.09 -3.96 -4.84
CA LEU A 62 24.97 -2.98 -5.47
C LEU A 62 24.17 -1.74 -5.91
N LEU A 63 23.06 -1.96 -6.62
CA LEU A 63 22.18 -0.87 -7.07
C LEU A 63 21.59 -0.11 -5.88
N LYS A 64 21.07 -0.82 -4.88
CA LYS A 64 20.40 -0.22 -3.72
C LYS A 64 21.35 0.55 -2.82
N TYR A 65 22.50 -0.03 -2.46
CA TYR A 65 23.36 0.52 -1.41
C TYR A 65 24.54 1.32 -1.95
N VAL A 66 24.98 1.07 -3.17
CA VAL A 66 26.21 1.70 -3.72
C VAL A 66 25.86 2.78 -4.76
N ILE A 67 24.87 2.56 -5.61
CA ILE A 67 24.58 3.47 -6.73
C ILE A 67 23.34 4.31 -6.44
N LEU A 68 22.17 3.68 -6.43
CA LEU A 68 20.89 4.38 -6.41
C LEU A 68 20.58 4.98 -5.03
N GLY A 69 20.81 4.25 -3.97
CA GLY A 69 20.53 4.71 -2.61
C GLY A 69 21.30 5.98 -2.23
N PRO A 70 22.64 6.03 -2.39
CA PRO A 70 23.40 7.26 -2.15
C PRO A 70 22.98 8.41 -3.06
N LEU A 71 22.74 8.16 -4.36
CA LEU A 71 22.27 9.17 -5.31
C LEU A 71 20.91 9.75 -4.89
N LEU A 72 19.94 8.90 -4.54
CA LEU A 72 18.62 9.33 -4.09
C LEU A 72 18.69 10.13 -2.79
N ARG A 73 19.57 9.72 -1.86
CA ARG A 73 19.80 10.47 -0.61
C ARG A 73 20.43 11.84 -0.86
N LEU A 74 21.33 11.94 -1.82
CA LEU A 74 21.95 13.21 -2.18
C LEU A 74 20.97 14.17 -2.87
N VAL A 75 20.18 13.65 -3.82
CA VAL A 75 19.25 14.46 -4.65
C VAL A 75 18.00 14.84 -3.84
N PHE A 76 17.36 13.90 -3.17
CA PHE A 76 16.06 14.11 -2.53
C PHE A 76 16.15 14.35 -1.03
N ARG A 77 17.31 14.07 -0.39
CA ARG A 77 17.54 14.24 1.06
C ARG A 77 16.34 13.75 1.89
N PRO A 78 15.93 12.47 1.72
CA PRO A 78 14.66 12.00 2.25
C PRO A 78 14.66 12.04 3.77
N ARG A 79 13.68 12.71 4.36
CA ARG A 79 13.31 12.61 5.76
C ARG A 79 12.43 11.39 5.94
N ILE A 80 12.77 10.52 6.88
CA ILE A 80 12.04 9.26 7.12
C ILE A 80 11.45 9.33 8.53
N GLU A 81 10.15 9.08 8.63
CA GLU A 81 9.40 9.09 9.87
C GLU A 81 8.62 7.77 10.00
N GLY A 82 8.55 7.20 11.20
CA GLY A 82 7.76 6.00 11.50
C GLY A 82 8.32 4.70 10.92
N LEU A 83 9.63 4.64 10.62
CA LEU A 83 10.25 3.42 10.06
C LEU A 83 10.11 2.20 10.98
N GLU A 84 9.98 2.42 12.28
CA GLU A 84 9.71 1.41 13.31
C GLU A 84 8.37 0.72 13.17
N HIS A 85 7.45 1.26 12.40
CA HIS A 85 6.16 0.65 12.12
C HIS A 85 6.24 -0.48 11.06
N ILE A 86 7.35 -0.56 10.33
CA ILE A 86 7.58 -1.64 9.38
C ILE A 86 8.00 -2.90 10.15
N PRO A 87 7.26 -4.02 10.06
CA PRO A 87 7.61 -5.24 10.77
C PRO A 87 8.96 -5.78 10.30
N GLU A 88 9.79 -6.24 11.23
CA GLU A 88 11.10 -6.81 10.91
C GLU A 88 10.98 -8.15 10.20
N GLU A 89 9.93 -8.92 10.48
CA GLU A 89 9.63 -10.22 9.89
C GLU A 89 8.15 -10.35 9.56
N GLY A 90 7.80 -11.38 8.79
CA GLY A 90 6.43 -11.67 8.39
C GLY A 90 5.91 -10.79 7.25
N PRO A 91 4.75 -11.15 6.67
CA PRO A 91 4.15 -10.44 5.56
C PRO A 91 3.43 -9.18 6.02
N ALA A 92 3.48 -8.14 5.19
CA ALA A 92 2.70 -6.93 5.41
C ALA A 92 2.49 -6.17 4.09
N ILE A 93 1.45 -5.36 4.03
CA ILE A 93 1.20 -4.45 2.92
C ILE A 93 1.63 -3.05 3.33
N VAL A 94 2.46 -2.40 2.51
CA VAL A 94 2.76 -0.98 2.63
C VAL A 94 1.92 -0.24 1.58
N ALA A 95 0.89 0.48 2.02
CA ALA A 95 -0.04 1.19 1.15
C ALA A 95 0.28 2.68 1.14
N GLY A 96 0.62 3.25 -0.02
CA GLY A 96 1.02 4.65 -0.14
C GLY A 96 0.23 5.43 -1.17
N ASN A 97 0.27 6.77 -1.08
CA ASN A 97 -0.11 7.67 -2.16
C ASN A 97 0.93 7.58 -3.31
N HIS A 98 0.52 7.92 -4.52
CA HIS A 98 1.40 7.80 -5.69
C HIS A 98 1.47 9.10 -6.48
N LEU A 99 2.55 9.84 -6.32
CA LEU A 99 2.75 11.17 -6.89
C LEU A 99 3.78 11.20 -8.02
N SER A 100 4.80 10.34 -7.92
CA SER A 100 5.96 10.41 -8.80
C SER A 100 6.43 9.02 -9.25
N PHE A 101 7.17 8.98 -10.34
CA PHE A 101 7.92 7.77 -10.73
C PHE A 101 9.03 7.44 -9.70
N ALA A 102 9.58 8.47 -9.05
CA ALA A 102 10.59 8.31 -8.00
C ALA A 102 10.11 7.52 -6.78
N ASP A 103 8.79 7.48 -6.50
CA ASP A 103 8.20 6.74 -5.36
C ASP A 103 8.58 5.26 -5.38
N HIS A 104 8.66 4.67 -6.59
CA HIS A 104 9.06 3.26 -6.77
C HIS A 104 10.50 2.95 -6.38
N PHE A 105 11.34 3.97 -6.25
CA PHE A 105 12.75 3.83 -5.88
C PHE A 105 13.04 4.38 -4.50
N LEU A 106 12.39 5.46 -4.11
CA LEU A 106 12.58 6.10 -2.82
C LEU A 106 12.12 5.19 -1.68
N MET A 107 10.93 4.60 -1.78
CA MET A 107 10.41 3.70 -0.75
C MET A 107 11.29 2.45 -0.57
N PRO A 108 11.69 1.67 -1.61
CA PRO A 108 12.62 0.56 -1.44
C PRO A 108 13.99 0.96 -0.92
N ALA A 109 14.48 2.17 -1.25
CA ALA A 109 15.82 2.62 -0.84
C ALA A 109 15.94 2.89 0.66
N VAL A 110 14.83 3.22 1.33
CA VAL A 110 14.82 3.55 2.77
C VAL A 110 14.50 2.35 3.65
N LEU A 111 13.83 1.32 3.12
CA LEU A 111 13.47 0.12 3.87
C LEU A 111 14.66 -0.83 4.02
N LYS A 112 14.86 -1.43 5.19
CA LYS A 112 15.86 -2.48 5.40
C LYS A 112 15.47 -3.76 4.64
N ARG A 113 14.20 -4.15 4.74
CA ARG A 113 13.62 -5.31 4.07
C ARG A 113 13.37 -5.04 2.59
N ARG A 114 13.35 -6.12 1.81
CA ARG A 114 12.88 -6.05 0.43
C ARG A 114 11.38 -5.79 0.41
N ILE A 115 10.95 -4.85 -0.41
CA ILE A 115 9.55 -4.59 -0.72
C ILE A 115 9.32 -4.86 -2.19
N THR A 116 8.26 -5.59 -2.49
CA THR A 116 7.90 -5.99 -3.86
C THR A 116 6.70 -5.16 -4.32
N PHE A 117 6.84 -4.51 -5.49
CA PHE A 117 5.75 -3.75 -6.11
C PHE A 117 5.22 -4.46 -7.35
N LEU A 118 3.94 -4.25 -7.64
CA LEU A 118 3.31 -4.68 -8.87
C LEU A 118 3.50 -3.59 -9.95
N ALA A 119 4.25 -3.88 -10.99
CA ALA A 119 4.55 -2.95 -12.08
C ALA A 119 3.89 -3.37 -13.38
N LYS A 120 3.71 -2.42 -14.32
CA LYS A 120 3.15 -2.71 -15.63
C LYS A 120 4.02 -3.69 -16.40
N ALA A 121 3.41 -4.72 -17.02
CA ALA A 121 4.09 -5.72 -17.83
C ALA A 121 4.93 -5.11 -18.96
N GLU A 122 4.52 -3.97 -19.51
CA GLU A 122 5.23 -3.28 -20.60
C GLU A 122 6.65 -2.86 -20.21
N TYR A 123 6.95 -2.64 -18.93
CA TYR A 123 8.32 -2.35 -18.48
C TYR A 123 9.24 -3.56 -18.59
N PHE A 124 8.69 -4.77 -18.75
CA PHE A 124 9.44 -6.04 -18.81
C PHE A 124 9.52 -6.63 -20.23
N THR A 125 8.74 -6.09 -21.16
CA THR A 125 8.59 -6.64 -22.53
C THR A 125 9.06 -5.68 -23.62
N GLY A 126 9.71 -4.57 -23.26
CA GLY A 126 10.22 -3.60 -24.21
C GLY A 126 11.24 -4.21 -25.20
N PRO A 127 11.22 -3.81 -26.48
CA PRO A 127 12.11 -4.35 -27.49
C PRO A 127 13.56 -3.86 -27.35
N GLY A 128 14.51 -4.66 -27.86
CA GLY A 128 15.92 -4.33 -27.97
C GLY A 128 16.68 -4.24 -26.64
N ILE A 129 17.89 -3.71 -26.67
CA ILE A 129 18.81 -3.61 -25.54
C ILE A 129 18.22 -2.71 -24.43
N ARG A 130 17.60 -1.59 -24.81
CA ARG A 130 16.94 -0.70 -23.83
C ARG A 130 15.82 -1.40 -23.07
N GLY A 131 14.96 -2.17 -23.77
CA GLY A 131 13.92 -2.96 -23.14
C GLY A 131 14.48 -4.00 -22.19
N ARG A 132 15.56 -4.71 -22.57
CA ARG A 132 16.24 -5.69 -21.71
C ARG A 132 16.84 -5.02 -20.45
N LEU A 133 17.50 -3.88 -20.59
CA LEU A 133 18.06 -3.14 -19.46
C LEU A 133 16.94 -2.68 -18.50
N THR A 134 15.85 -2.13 -19.04
CA THR A 134 14.68 -1.74 -18.25
C THR A 134 14.09 -2.93 -17.52
N ALA A 135 13.87 -4.05 -18.20
CA ALA A 135 13.32 -5.26 -17.58
C ALA A 135 14.24 -5.82 -16.49
N THR A 136 15.55 -5.84 -16.73
CA THR A 136 16.54 -6.27 -15.74
C THR A 136 16.52 -5.36 -14.52
N PHE A 137 16.47 -4.04 -14.74
CA PHE A 137 16.39 -3.06 -13.69
C PHE A 137 15.13 -3.24 -12.82
N PHE A 138 13.92 -3.34 -13.41
CA PHE A 138 12.69 -3.53 -12.66
C PHE A 138 12.65 -4.88 -11.91
N ARG A 139 13.13 -5.97 -12.53
CA ARG A 139 13.27 -7.27 -11.84
C ARG A 139 14.25 -7.18 -10.67
N SER A 140 15.39 -6.52 -10.87
CA SER A 140 16.39 -6.33 -9.80
C SER A 140 15.87 -5.42 -8.69
N ALA A 141 15.00 -4.46 -9.01
CA ALA A 141 14.32 -3.63 -8.00
C ALA A 141 13.18 -4.37 -7.27
N GLY A 142 13.00 -5.69 -7.50
CA GLY A 142 11.99 -6.50 -6.83
C GLY A 142 10.57 -6.27 -7.37
N GLN A 143 10.42 -5.76 -8.59
CA GLN A 143 9.11 -5.51 -9.18
C GLN A 143 8.60 -6.73 -9.94
N ILE A 144 7.32 -7.03 -9.81
CA ILE A 144 6.64 -8.13 -10.50
C ILE A 144 5.79 -7.56 -11.64
N PRO A 145 5.92 -8.11 -12.87
CA PRO A 145 5.08 -7.69 -13.99
C PRO A 145 3.63 -8.11 -13.77
N VAL A 146 2.70 -7.17 -13.94
CA VAL A 146 1.27 -7.44 -13.97
C VAL A 146 0.69 -6.86 -15.25
N ASP A 147 -0.01 -7.70 -16.00
CA ASP A 147 -0.80 -7.22 -17.11
C ASP A 147 -2.00 -6.44 -16.56
N ARG A 148 -2.05 -5.15 -16.92
CA ARG A 148 -3.12 -4.23 -16.53
C ARG A 148 -4.13 -4.01 -17.64
N SER A 149 -4.00 -4.74 -18.75
CA SER A 149 -4.94 -4.76 -19.86
C SER A 149 -6.08 -5.75 -19.61
N GLY A 150 -7.29 -5.38 -20.04
CA GLY A 150 -8.43 -6.26 -19.97
C GLY A 150 -9.20 -6.27 -18.63
N LYS A 151 -10.31 -7.03 -18.64
CA LYS A 151 -11.26 -7.12 -17.51
C LYS A 151 -10.70 -7.85 -16.29
N GLU A 152 -9.70 -8.71 -16.48
CA GLU A 152 -9.10 -9.54 -15.42
C GLU A 152 -7.86 -8.91 -14.77
N ALA A 153 -7.43 -7.75 -15.24
CA ALA A 153 -6.23 -7.06 -14.75
C ALA A 153 -6.20 -6.87 -13.23
N GLY A 154 -7.35 -6.55 -12.63
CA GLY A 154 -7.48 -6.42 -11.18
C GLY A 154 -7.29 -7.73 -10.44
N GLN A 155 -7.84 -8.83 -10.97
CA GLN A 155 -7.71 -10.16 -10.38
C GLN A 155 -6.27 -10.70 -10.50
N ALA A 156 -5.61 -10.44 -11.64
CA ALA A 156 -4.21 -10.79 -11.83
C ALA A 156 -3.32 -10.07 -10.80
N ALA A 157 -3.54 -8.76 -10.59
CA ALA A 157 -2.81 -7.99 -9.58
C ALA A 157 -3.03 -8.53 -8.16
N ILE A 158 -4.27 -8.88 -7.79
CA ILE A 158 -4.59 -9.48 -6.48
C ILE A 158 -3.87 -10.82 -6.32
N ARG A 159 -3.90 -11.70 -7.34
CA ARG A 159 -3.26 -13.01 -7.31
C ARG A 159 -1.75 -12.91 -7.12
N GLU A 160 -1.08 -12.04 -7.87
CA GLU A 160 0.35 -11.80 -7.73
C GLU A 160 0.70 -11.19 -6.37
N GLY A 161 -0.11 -10.24 -5.87
CA GLY A 161 0.07 -9.65 -4.55
C GLY A 161 -0.05 -10.67 -3.41
N LEU A 162 -1.06 -11.55 -3.47
CA LEU A 162 -1.20 -12.65 -2.51
C LEU A 162 -0.02 -13.62 -2.60
N GLY A 163 0.52 -13.86 -3.80
CA GLY A 163 1.72 -14.66 -4.02
C GLY A 163 2.99 -14.05 -3.41
N VAL A 164 3.06 -12.73 -3.24
CA VAL A 164 4.14 -12.06 -2.50
C VAL A 164 3.96 -12.26 -0.99
N LEU A 165 2.75 -12.01 -0.50
CA LEU A 165 2.45 -12.10 0.92
C LEU A 165 2.61 -13.52 1.48
N SER A 166 2.28 -14.56 0.67
CA SER A 166 2.48 -15.97 1.07
C SER A 166 3.94 -16.39 1.23
N LYS A 167 4.91 -15.54 0.85
CA LYS A 167 6.35 -15.75 1.00
C LYS A 167 6.96 -14.95 2.15
N ASP A 168 6.13 -14.45 3.06
CA ASP A 168 6.55 -13.59 4.17
C ASP A 168 7.25 -12.29 3.72
N GLU A 169 6.95 -11.80 2.50
CA GLU A 169 7.53 -10.58 1.94
C GLU A 169 6.64 -9.35 2.19
N LEU A 170 7.24 -8.16 2.07
CA LEU A 170 6.49 -6.89 2.04
C LEU A 170 5.95 -6.64 0.64
N LEU A 171 4.64 -6.35 0.56
CA LEU A 171 3.98 -5.90 -0.67
C LEU A 171 3.80 -4.38 -0.64
N GLY A 172 4.38 -3.69 -1.60
CA GLY A 172 4.12 -2.27 -1.83
C GLY A 172 2.95 -2.08 -2.79
N ILE A 173 1.98 -1.25 -2.41
CA ILE A 173 0.82 -0.95 -3.25
C ILE A 173 0.47 0.53 -3.20
N TYR A 174 0.02 1.04 -4.34
CA TYR A 174 -0.59 2.35 -4.45
C TYR A 174 -2.09 2.15 -4.74
N PRO A 175 -2.97 2.32 -3.73
CA PRO A 175 -4.40 2.00 -3.88
C PRO A 175 -5.11 2.81 -4.96
N GLU A 176 -4.63 4.01 -5.28
CA GLU A 176 -5.13 4.84 -6.38
C GLU A 176 -5.00 4.15 -7.75
N GLY A 177 -4.05 3.22 -7.90
CA GLY A 177 -3.79 2.43 -9.11
C GLY A 177 -3.12 3.19 -10.25
N THR A 178 -2.90 4.48 -10.13
CA THR A 178 -2.13 5.34 -11.06
C THR A 178 -1.58 6.54 -10.30
N ARG A 179 -0.58 7.21 -10.86
CA ARG A 179 -0.04 8.44 -10.29
C ARG A 179 -1.06 9.56 -10.32
N SER A 180 -1.15 10.31 -9.23
CA SER A 180 -1.86 11.59 -9.19
C SER A 180 -1.24 12.53 -10.24
N HIS A 181 -2.09 13.27 -10.93
CA HIS A 181 -1.66 14.17 -11.99
C HIS A 181 -1.54 15.62 -11.53
N ASP A 182 -2.06 15.92 -10.36
CA ASP A 182 -2.17 17.28 -9.79
C ASP A 182 -1.76 17.36 -8.31
N GLY A 183 -1.23 16.27 -7.75
CA GLY A 183 -0.75 16.22 -6.37
C GLY A 183 -1.83 15.88 -5.34
N ARG A 184 -3.11 15.75 -5.71
CA ARG A 184 -4.20 15.37 -4.80
C ARG A 184 -4.26 13.86 -4.57
N LEU A 185 -4.89 13.44 -3.46
CA LEU A 185 -5.13 12.04 -3.13
C LEU A 185 -6.49 11.61 -3.68
N TYR A 186 -6.48 10.55 -4.48
CA TYR A 186 -7.67 10.05 -5.14
C TYR A 186 -8.22 8.79 -4.49
N LYS A 187 -9.50 8.49 -4.74
CA LYS A 187 -10.20 7.31 -4.24
C LYS A 187 -9.44 6.01 -4.52
N GLY A 188 -9.22 5.22 -3.49
CA GLY A 188 -8.54 3.92 -3.57
C GLY A 188 -9.41 2.83 -4.19
N LYS A 189 -8.78 1.91 -4.94
CA LYS A 189 -9.37 0.68 -5.44
C LYS A 189 -9.39 -0.38 -4.36
N VAL A 190 -10.43 -1.20 -4.32
CA VAL A 190 -10.65 -2.22 -3.26
C VAL A 190 -9.64 -3.37 -3.27
N GLY A 191 -8.76 -3.46 -4.26
CA GLY A 191 -7.77 -4.53 -4.34
C GLY A 191 -6.85 -4.63 -3.12
N VAL A 192 -6.51 -3.51 -2.49
CA VAL A 192 -5.71 -3.49 -1.26
C VAL A 192 -6.46 -4.17 -0.11
N ALA A 193 -7.75 -3.89 0.06
CA ALA A 193 -8.60 -4.51 1.08
C ALA A 193 -8.76 -6.02 0.84
N VAL A 194 -8.97 -6.43 -0.43
CA VAL A 194 -9.06 -7.86 -0.79
C VAL A 194 -7.79 -8.60 -0.38
N MET A 195 -6.62 -8.04 -0.66
CA MET A 195 -5.34 -8.67 -0.31
C MET A 195 -5.11 -8.69 1.20
N ALA A 196 -5.39 -7.58 1.91
CA ALA A 196 -5.24 -7.51 3.36
C ALA A 196 -6.12 -8.53 4.08
N LEU A 197 -7.40 -8.63 3.70
CA LEU A 197 -8.35 -9.57 4.33
C LEU A 197 -8.07 -11.03 3.95
N LYS A 198 -7.74 -11.33 2.69
CA LYS A 198 -7.44 -12.70 2.28
C LYS A 198 -6.13 -13.23 2.84
N ALA A 199 -5.12 -12.39 2.94
CA ALA A 199 -3.83 -12.79 3.50
C ALA A 199 -3.76 -12.63 5.03
N GLN A 200 -4.75 -12.00 5.66
CA GLN A 200 -4.79 -11.69 7.11
C GLN A 200 -3.51 -11.02 7.59
N VAL A 201 -3.12 -9.95 6.89
CA VAL A 201 -1.86 -9.23 7.14
C VAL A 201 -2.13 -7.77 7.50
N PRO A 202 -1.28 -7.14 8.32
CA PRO A 202 -1.39 -5.72 8.62
C PRO A 202 -1.11 -4.86 7.39
N VAL A 203 -1.76 -3.69 7.34
CA VAL A 203 -1.50 -2.67 6.33
C VAL A 203 -0.83 -1.48 6.97
N ILE A 204 0.36 -1.12 6.51
CA ILE A 204 1.10 0.05 6.96
C ILE A 204 0.81 1.20 5.98
N PRO A 205 0.06 2.23 6.38
CA PRO A 205 -0.14 3.40 5.54
C PRO A 205 1.17 4.17 5.40
N CYS A 206 1.44 4.69 4.21
CA CYS A 206 2.65 5.44 3.90
C CYS A 206 2.29 6.72 3.13
N ALA A 207 2.96 7.82 3.46
CA ALA A 207 2.86 9.05 2.71
C ALA A 207 4.19 9.41 2.06
N MET A 208 4.14 9.65 0.75
CA MET A 208 5.22 10.25 -0.04
C MET A 208 4.91 11.74 -0.18
N ILE A 209 5.74 12.60 0.41
CA ILE A 209 5.52 14.06 0.47
C ILE A 209 6.66 14.76 -0.26
N GLY A 210 6.35 15.75 -1.12
CA GLY A 210 7.35 16.47 -1.90
C GLY A 210 7.82 15.77 -3.18
N THR A 211 7.35 14.54 -3.44
CA THR A 211 7.76 13.80 -4.65
C THR A 211 7.04 14.29 -5.90
N PHE A 212 5.88 14.94 -5.76
CA PHE A 212 5.20 15.61 -6.86
C PHE A 212 6.01 16.81 -7.38
N GLU A 213 6.48 17.66 -6.48
CA GLU A 213 7.30 18.84 -6.77
C GLU A 213 8.66 18.44 -7.30
N ALA A 214 9.22 17.36 -6.76
CA ALA A 214 10.49 16.81 -7.21
C ALA A 214 10.40 16.28 -8.64
N GLN A 215 9.37 15.49 -8.94
CA GLN A 215 9.22 14.91 -10.30
C GLN A 215 7.74 14.77 -10.66
N PRO A 216 7.08 15.86 -11.09
CA PRO A 216 5.70 15.82 -11.55
C PRO A 216 5.53 14.90 -12.78
N PRO A 217 4.32 14.40 -13.04
CA PRO A 217 4.04 13.57 -14.20
C PRO A 217 4.50 14.21 -15.53
N GLY A 218 5.23 13.43 -16.33
CA GLY A 218 5.79 13.92 -17.62
C GLY A 218 7.21 14.47 -17.53
N LYS A 219 7.72 14.79 -16.35
CA LYS A 219 9.11 15.22 -16.17
C LYS A 219 10.04 14.02 -16.03
N VAL A 220 11.08 13.95 -16.87
CA VAL A 220 12.05 12.83 -16.86
C VAL A 220 13.14 13.07 -15.82
N ILE A 221 13.71 14.28 -15.79
CA ILE A 221 14.77 14.64 -14.85
C ILE A 221 14.13 15.29 -13.61
N PRO A 222 14.35 14.73 -12.40
CA PRO A 222 13.79 15.30 -11.18
C PRO A 222 14.46 16.65 -10.85
N ASN A 223 13.71 17.50 -10.14
CA ASN A 223 14.27 18.65 -9.47
C ASN A 223 14.96 18.21 -8.18
N ILE A 224 15.93 18.95 -7.72
CA ILE A 224 16.46 18.81 -6.36
C ILE A 224 15.40 19.40 -5.42
N HIS A 225 14.66 18.53 -4.75
CA HIS A 225 13.60 18.90 -3.81
C HIS A 225 13.64 17.94 -2.63
N PRO A 226 13.55 18.43 -1.39
CA PRO A 226 13.48 17.54 -0.23
C PRO A 226 12.17 16.76 -0.25
N VAL A 227 12.24 15.47 0.13
CA VAL A 227 11.07 14.62 0.23
C VAL A 227 10.95 14.07 1.65
N THR A 228 9.72 13.79 2.08
CA THR A 228 9.48 13.08 3.34
C THR A 228 8.74 11.78 3.03
N ILE A 229 9.17 10.71 3.68
CA ILE A 229 8.51 9.40 3.62
C ILE A 229 8.05 9.11 5.05
N ARG A 230 6.73 9.06 5.24
CA ARG A 230 6.13 8.89 6.56
C ARG A 230 5.35 7.58 6.60
N PHE A 231 5.72 6.68 7.51
CA PHE A 231 5.02 5.42 7.74
C PHE A 231 4.13 5.56 8.97
N GLY A 232 2.84 5.25 8.81
CA GLY A 232 1.87 5.25 9.90
C GLY A 232 1.86 3.93 10.67
N LYS A 233 1.13 3.90 11.77
CA LYS A 233 0.93 2.68 12.55
C LYS A 233 0.23 1.60 11.72
N PRO A 234 0.58 0.33 11.91
CA PRO A 234 -0.09 -0.77 11.23
C PRO A 234 -1.59 -0.78 11.52
N LEU A 235 -2.39 -0.92 10.48
CA LEU A 235 -3.84 -1.11 10.55
C LEU A 235 -4.12 -2.61 10.59
N ASP A 236 -4.89 -3.04 11.57
CA ASP A 236 -5.33 -4.43 11.73
C ASP A 236 -6.80 -4.56 11.34
N PHE A 237 -7.08 -5.50 10.45
CA PHE A 237 -8.41 -5.78 9.93
C PHE A 237 -8.92 -7.17 10.30
N SER A 238 -8.32 -7.83 11.30
CA SER A 238 -8.72 -9.15 11.80
C SER A 238 -10.20 -9.23 12.20
N ARG A 239 -10.80 -8.10 12.62
CA ARG A 239 -12.22 -7.96 12.92
C ARG A 239 -13.17 -8.26 11.76
N TYR A 240 -12.65 -8.30 10.54
CA TYR A 240 -13.39 -8.60 9.30
C TYR A 240 -13.01 -9.95 8.69
N GLU A 241 -12.39 -10.85 9.47
CA GLU A 241 -12.08 -12.21 9.03
C GLU A 241 -13.35 -12.94 8.54
N GLY A 242 -13.27 -13.62 7.40
CA GLY A 242 -14.38 -14.28 6.73
C GLY A 242 -15.30 -13.36 5.90
N MET A 243 -15.06 -12.05 5.91
CA MET A 243 -15.86 -11.06 5.16
C MET A 243 -15.15 -10.52 3.89
N GLU A 244 -14.12 -11.21 3.42
CA GLU A 244 -13.26 -10.77 2.30
C GLU A 244 -13.96 -10.73 0.93
N ASN A 245 -15.23 -11.18 0.86
CA ASN A 245 -16.07 -11.10 -0.34
C ASN A 245 -17.18 -10.04 -0.23
N GLU A 246 -17.38 -9.44 0.94
CA GLU A 246 -18.41 -8.45 1.21
C GLU A 246 -18.01 -7.08 0.66
N LYS A 247 -18.72 -6.62 -0.39
CA LYS A 247 -18.39 -5.35 -1.08
C LYS A 247 -18.36 -4.15 -0.15
N ALA A 248 -19.29 -4.09 0.82
CA ALA A 248 -19.36 -3.00 1.79
C ALA A 248 -18.14 -3.00 2.70
N ILE A 249 -17.71 -4.15 3.19
CA ILE A 249 -16.51 -4.31 4.04
C ILE A 249 -15.25 -3.96 3.26
N LEU A 250 -15.11 -4.47 2.03
CA LEU A 250 -13.97 -4.13 1.17
C LEU A 250 -13.88 -2.62 0.93
N ARG A 251 -15.01 -1.93 0.75
CA ARG A 251 -15.03 -0.48 0.59
C ARG A 251 -14.62 0.21 1.90
N ALA A 252 -15.21 -0.17 3.03
CA ALA A 252 -14.92 0.40 4.34
C ALA A 252 -13.43 0.26 4.71
N VAL A 253 -12.86 -0.94 4.54
CA VAL A 253 -11.42 -1.20 4.76
C VAL A 253 -10.55 -0.34 3.85
N THR A 254 -10.93 -0.22 2.57
CA THR A 254 -10.18 0.62 1.63
C THR A 254 -10.24 2.09 2.05
N ASP A 255 -11.42 2.58 2.46
CA ASP A 255 -11.59 3.98 2.88
C ASP A 255 -10.83 4.27 4.17
N GLU A 256 -10.76 3.33 5.11
CA GLU A 256 -9.93 3.44 6.31
C GLU A 256 -8.43 3.54 5.98
N ILE A 257 -7.95 2.72 5.04
CA ILE A 257 -6.57 2.80 4.54
C ILE A 257 -6.31 4.15 3.87
N MET A 258 -7.21 4.60 3.00
CA MET A 258 -7.06 5.89 2.31
C MET A 258 -7.12 7.07 3.28
N TYR A 259 -7.97 7.00 4.31
CA TYR A 259 -8.03 8.00 5.37
C TYR A 259 -6.72 8.07 6.17
N ALA A 260 -6.13 6.92 6.51
CA ALA A 260 -4.84 6.88 7.18
C ALA A 260 -3.72 7.50 6.31
N ILE A 261 -3.71 7.24 5.00
CA ILE A 261 -2.77 7.87 4.05
C ILE A 261 -3.03 9.38 3.99
N LEU A 262 -4.28 9.82 3.95
CA LEU A 262 -4.68 11.24 3.93
C LEU A 262 -4.12 11.97 5.15
N MET A 263 -4.31 11.41 6.35
CA MET A 263 -3.84 12.00 7.60
C MET A 263 -2.31 12.10 7.67
N LEU A 264 -1.58 11.23 6.98
CA LEU A 264 -0.11 11.26 6.91
C LEU A 264 0.39 12.24 5.85
N SER A 265 -0.30 12.34 4.71
CA SER A 265 0.15 13.11 3.54
C SER A 265 -0.33 14.55 3.55
N GLU A 266 -1.40 14.86 4.29
CA GLU A 266 -2.04 16.18 4.36
C GLU A 266 -2.53 16.69 2.99
N GLN A 267 -2.76 15.77 2.04
CA GLN A 267 -3.25 16.10 0.70
C GLN A 267 -4.74 16.45 0.71
N GLU A 268 -5.20 17.17 -0.30
CA GLU A 268 -6.64 17.29 -0.60
C GLU A 268 -7.15 15.95 -1.13
N TYR A 269 -8.24 15.42 -0.53
CA TYR A 269 -8.87 14.19 -0.98
C TYR A 269 -9.93 14.43 -2.03
N VAL A 270 -9.93 13.61 -3.08
CA VAL A 270 -10.92 13.62 -4.16
C VAL A 270 -11.65 12.29 -4.22
N ASP A 271 -12.96 12.27 -3.94
CA ASP A 271 -13.79 11.05 -3.99
C ASP A 271 -14.12 10.63 -5.43
N GLN A 272 -13.07 10.49 -6.24
CA GLN A 272 -13.13 10.04 -7.62
C GLN A 272 -11.91 9.18 -7.93
N TYR A 273 -12.02 8.21 -8.82
CA TYR A 273 -10.83 7.45 -9.24
C TYR A 273 -9.89 8.31 -10.10
N ALA A 274 -8.61 8.29 -9.77
CA ALA A 274 -7.57 9.06 -10.47
C ALA A 274 -7.57 8.87 -12.01
N ALA A 275 -7.91 7.67 -12.49
CA ALA A 275 -7.98 7.38 -13.92
C ALA A 275 -9.14 8.13 -14.60
N VAL A 276 -10.27 8.30 -13.92
CA VAL A 276 -11.44 9.05 -14.43
C VAL A 276 -11.12 10.54 -14.46
N ALA A 277 -10.64 11.09 -13.34
CA ALA A 277 -10.25 12.50 -13.25
C ALA A 277 -9.23 12.89 -14.33
N LYS A 278 -8.23 12.01 -14.56
CA LYS A 278 -7.23 12.22 -15.63
C LYS A 278 -7.84 12.21 -17.03
N ALA A 279 -8.81 11.32 -17.30
CA ALA A 279 -9.49 11.26 -18.59
C ALA A 279 -10.33 12.51 -18.83
N GLU A 280 -11.05 12.99 -17.83
CA GLU A 280 -11.85 14.22 -17.90
C GLU A 280 -10.99 15.47 -18.16
N GLN A 281 -9.86 15.59 -17.47
CA GLN A 281 -8.93 16.68 -17.71
C GLN A 281 -8.32 16.65 -19.11
N ALA A 282 -7.98 15.45 -19.61
CA ALA A 282 -7.47 15.31 -20.97
C ALA A 282 -8.53 15.69 -22.02
N ALA A 283 -9.80 15.33 -21.78
CA ALA A 283 -10.92 15.72 -22.64
C ALA A 283 -11.13 17.25 -22.64
N ALA A 284 -11.16 17.87 -21.45
CA ALA A 284 -11.30 19.33 -21.33
C ALA A 284 -10.13 20.10 -21.98
N ALA A 285 -8.89 19.58 -21.84
CA ALA A 285 -7.73 20.17 -22.52
C ALA A 285 -7.82 20.08 -24.05
N LYS A 286 -8.41 18.99 -24.58
CA LYS A 286 -8.64 18.82 -26.02
C LYS A 286 -9.71 19.77 -26.54
N GLU A 287 -10.80 19.97 -25.79
CA GLU A 287 -11.86 20.92 -26.17
C GLU A 287 -11.36 22.36 -26.17
N ARG A 288 -10.52 22.75 -25.21
CA ARG A 288 -9.87 24.09 -25.20
C ARG A 288 -8.98 24.33 -26.42
N LYS A 289 -8.30 23.28 -26.91
CA LYS A 289 -7.43 23.39 -28.09
C LYS A 289 -8.21 23.39 -29.41
N PHE A 290 -9.34 22.73 -29.43
CA PHE A 290 -10.22 22.60 -30.62
C PHE A 290 -11.67 22.89 -30.19
N PRO A 291 -12.03 24.16 -29.98
CA PRO A 291 -13.41 24.52 -29.63
C PRO A 291 -14.32 24.09 -30.77
N ARG A 292 -15.38 23.37 -30.44
CA ARG A 292 -16.40 23.04 -31.44
C ARG A 292 -17.01 24.37 -31.90
N LEU A 293 -16.96 24.66 -33.20
CA LEU A 293 -17.68 25.78 -33.77
C LEU A 293 -19.18 25.53 -33.53
N PRO A 294 -19.92 26.53 -33.06
CA PRO A 294 -21.37 26.39 -32.96
C PRO A 294 -21.93 26.06 -34.33
N LEU A 295 -22.70 24.99 -34.40
CA LEU A 295 -23.47 24.67 -35.62
C LEU A 295 -24.48 25.79 -35.79
N SER A 296 -24.25 26.62 -36.83
CA SER A 296 -25.16 27.67 -37.30
C SER A 296 -26.42 27.09 -37.91
#